data_0521f16ec816b3a1b2e1f8cfeaed0a06
#
_entry.id   0521f16ec816b3a1b2e1f8cfeaed0a06
#
_cell.length_a   1.000
_cell.length_b   1.000
_cell.length_c   1.000
_cell.angle_alpha   90.00
_cell.angle_beta   90.00
_cell.angle_gamma   90.00
#
_symmetry.space_group_name_H-M   'P 1'
#
loop_
_entity.id
_entity.type
_entity.pdbx_description
1 polymer ?
#
loop_
_entity_poly.entity_id
_entity_poly.type
_entity_poly.pdbx_seq_one_letter_code
_entity_poly.pdbx_strand_id
1 'polypeptide(L)'
;MTLAVDQLSLGAIGTNCYIVRAGDTETKAAIVDPGADAPAIRHALDEVGAMCAGILLTHSHYDHIGALAQLAEETGAPVWLPRGELDVFRRPNDFYGGLGVSLRGYDGEATLLTGGETVEAAGIAFAVTAVPGHSPGHLAYYADSNLFSGDVLFAGSVGRTDLPFGDWDELLSSIRTLADAYPAGTIVHSGHGPLTTLGDELARNPFLAELRTS
;
A
#
# COMPACT_ATOMS: atom_id res chain seq x y z
N MET A 1 12.63 13.26 -11.43
CA MET A 1 12.53 13.63 -10.01
C MET A 1 12.83 12.33 -9.27
N THR A 2 13.64 12.33 -8.22
CA THR A 2 13.92 11.07 -7.48
C THR A 2 13.18 11.15 -6.16
N LEU A 3 12.26 10.22 -5.93
CA LEU A 3 11.53 10.16 -4.68
C LEU A 3 12.47 9.79 -3.51
N ALA A 4 12.25 10.40 -2.36
CA ALA A 4 12.77 9.93 -1.09
C ALA A 4 11.70 9.04 -0.44
N VAL A 5 12.06 7.80 -0.14
CA VAL A 5 11.12 6.80 0.42
C VAL A 5 11.74 6.24 1.70
N ASP A 6 11.10 6.51 2.81
CA ASP A 6 11.47 5.96 4.12
C ASP A 6 10.49 4.83 4.48
N GLN A 7 11.01 3.67 4.85
CA GLN A 7 10.23 2.49 5.21
C GLN A 7 10.22 2.31 6.73
N LEU A 8 9.03 2.15 7.30
CA LEU A 8 8.81 1.76 8.69
C LEU A 8 8.22 0.35 8.72
N SER A 9 8.70 -0.50 9.62
CA SER A 9 8.09 -1.81 9.86
C SER A 9 7.28 -1.72 11.16
N LEU A 10 5.96 -1.81 11.06
CA LEU A 10 5.03 -1.48 12.14
C LEU A 10 4.17 -2.67 12.57
N GLY A 11 3.72 -2.62 13.81
CA GLY A 11 2.80 -3.61 14.35
C GLY A 11 3.44 -4.98 14.62
N ALA A 12 2.60 -5.94 15.06
CA ALA A 12 3.05 -7.24 15.53
C ALA A 12 3.59 -8.17 14.42
N ILE A 13 3.17 -7.94 13.17
CA ILE A 13 3.58 -8.75 12.01
C ILE A 13 4.52 -8.01 11.06
N GLY A 14 4.96 -6.80 11.44
CA GLY A 14 5.99 -6.06 10.72
C GLY A 14 5.56 -5.55 9.36
N THR A 15 4.33 -5.02 9.26
CA THR A 15 3.80 -4.45 8.02
C THR A 15 4.55 -3.17 7.65
N ASN A 16 4.90 -3.03 6.39
CA ASN A 16 5.62 -1.87 5.88
C ASN A 16 4.66 -0.69 5.68
N CYS A 17 5.00 0.43 6.31
CA CYS A 17 4.42 1.74 6.06
C CYS A 17 5.48 2.61 5.39
N TYR A 18 5.10 3.38 4.37
CA TYR A 18 6.06 4.21 3.63
C TYR A 18 5.76 5.69 3.79
N ILE A 19 6.80 6.47 4.07
CA ILE A 19 6.82 7.94 4.02
C ILE A 19 7.46 8.34 2.69
N VAL A 20 6.69 8.95 1.80
CA VAL A 20 7.11 9.25 0.42
C VAL A 20 7.14 10.74 0.20
N ARG A 21 8.32 11.26 -0.16
CA ARG A 21 8.56 12.69 -0.45
C ARG A 21 9.04 12.88 -1.89
N ALA A 22 8.72 14.01 -2.50
CA ALA A 22 9.14 14.34 -3.86
C ALA A 22 10.66 14.59 -4.00
N GLY A 23 11.41 14.47 -2.92
CA GLY A 23 12.87 14.62 -2.79
C GLY A 23 13.28 14.74 -1.33
N ASP A 24 14.57 14.61 -1.03
CA ASP A 24 15.10 14.60 0.33
C ASP A 24 14.84 15.89 1.13
N THR A 25 14.71 17.03 0.45
CA THR A 25 14.48 18.33 1.07
C THR A 25 13.02 18.75 1.14
N GLU A 26 12.11 17.91 0.61
CA GLU A 26 10.69 18.24 0.59
C GLU A 26 10.06 18.07 1.98
N THR A 27 9.26 19.06 2.36
CA THR A 27 8.60 19.13 3.67
C THR A 27 7.18 18.57 3.68
N LYS A 28 6.73 17.98 2.59
CA LYS A 28 5.45 17.28 2.46
C LYS A 28 5.69 15.82 2.13
N ALA A 29 4.96 14.94 2.80
CA ALA A 29 5.03 13.50 2.59
C ALA A 29 3.64 12.90 2.34
N ALA A 30 3.57 11.95 1.43
CA ALA A 30 2.47 11.00 1.36
C ALA A 30 2.80 9.78 2.22
N ILE A 31 1.81 9.27 2.95
CA ILE A 31 1.94 8.04 3.75
C ILE A 31 1.18 6.93 3.02
N VAL A 32 1.85 5.80 2.80
CA VAL A 32 1.23 4.60 2.23
C VAL A 32 1.11 3.56 3.33
N ASP A 33 -0.09 3.01 3.51
CA ASP A 33 -0.44 1.94 4.45
C ASP A 33 0.00 2.20 5.90
N PRO A 34 -0.62 3.16 6.61
CA PRO A 34 -0.34 3.40 8.04
C PRO A 34 -0.93 2.27 8.89
N GLY A 35 -0.24 1.13 8.95
CA GLY A 35 -0.77 -0.12 9.50
C GLY A 35 -0.90 -0.14 11.03
N ALA A 36 -0.02 0.55 11.75
CA ALA A 36 -0.02 0.61 13.20
C ALA A 36 0.77 1.82 13.70
N ASP A 37 0.71 2.07 15.02
CA ASP A 37 1.61 2.99 15.73
C ASP A 37 1.71 4.40 15.12
N ALA A 38 0.58 5.12 15.06
CA ALA A 38 0.55 6.51 14.58
C ALA A 38 1.61 7.42 15.25
N PRO A 39 1.94 7.30 16.55
CA PRO A 39 3.04 8.01 17.15
C PRO A 39 4.40 7.74 16.49
N ALA A 40 4.72 6.50 16.13
CA ALA A 40 5.98 6.17 15.45
C ALA A 40 6.03 6.79 14.04
N ILE A 41 4.91 6.77 13.30
CA ILE A 41 4.82 7.43 11.98
C ILE A 41 5.06 8.93 12.11
N ARG A 42 4.46 9.60 13.10
CA ARG A 42 4.67 11.03 13.33
C ARG A 42 6.10 11.35 13.71
N HIS A 43 6.69 10.54 14.60
CA HIS A 43 8.10 10.71 14.95
C HIS A 43 9.02 10.61 13.72
N ALA A 44 8.79 9.65 12.85
CA ALA A 44 9.55 9.51 11.62
C ALA A 44 9.34 10.71 10.66
N LEU A 45 8.12 11.26 10.58
CA LEU A 45 7.87 12.49 9.84
C LEU A 45 8.65 13.69 10.42
N ASP A 46 8.68 13.82 11.74
CA ASP A 46 9.45 14.87 12.43
C ASP A 46 10.96 14.73 12.18
N GLU A 47 11.51 13.50 12.19
CA GLU A 47 12.91 13.23 11.90
C GLU A 47 13.33 13.67 10.50
N VAL A 48 12.45 13.48 9.50
CA VAL A 48 12.71 13.91 8.12
C VAL A 48 12.24 15.35 7.83
N GLY A 49 11.71 16.05 8.84
CA GLY A 49 11.23 17.43 8.74
C GLY A 49 10.03 17.58 7.80
N ALA A 50 9.15 16.59 7.70
CA ALA A 50 8.02 16.59 6.80
C ALA A 50 6.67 16.55 7.52
N MET A 51 5.63 17.08 6.87
CA MET A 51 4.23 16.99 7.29
C MET A 51 3.50 15.96 6.44
N CYS A 52 2.58 15.21 7.03
CA CYS A 52 1.66 14.36 6.28
C CYS A 52 0.75 15.23 5.40
N ALA A 53 0.85 15.07 4.09
CA ALA A 53 0.09 15.79 3.09
C ALA A 53 -0.83 14.88 2.26
N GLY A 54 -0.90 13.60 2.61
CA GLY A 54 -1.80 12.62 2.01
C GLY A 54 -1.60 11.23 2.59
N ILE A 55 -2.68 10.45 2.64
CA ILE A 55 -2.68 9.07 3.12
C ILE A 55 -3.31 8.18 2.06
N LEU A 56 -2.55 7.21 1.54
CA LEU A 56 -2.95 6.29 0.49
C LEU A 56 -3.03 4.87 1.05
N LEU A 57 -4.13 4.18 0.83
CA LEU A 57 -4.33 2.81 1.26
C LEU A 57 -4.33 1.87 0.05
N THR A 58 -3.52 0.81 0.11
CA THR A 58 -3.52 -0.24 -0.92
C THR A 58 -4.73 -1.14 -0.78
N HIS A 59 -5.07 -1.53 0.44
CA HIS A 59 -6.22 -2.39 0.76
C HIS A 59 -6.60 -2.25 2.24
N SER A 60 -7.57 -3.02 2.70
CA SER A 60 -8.18 -2.85 4.02
C SER A 60 -7.83 -3.89 5.07
N HIS A 61 -6.80 -4.73 4.86
CA HIS A 61 -6.39 -5.66 5.91
C HIS A 61 -5.95 -4.91 7.16
N TYR A 62 -6.25 -5.50 8.33
CA TYR A 62 -6.16 -4.84 9.63
C TYR A 62 -4.79 -4.22 9.92
N ASP A 63 -3.74 -4.86 9.44
CA ASP A 63 -2.36 -4.47 9.64
C ASP A 63 -1.89 -3.34 8.70
N HIS A 64 -2.67 -2.99 7.69
CA HIS A 64 -2.44 -1.84 6.80
C HIS A 64 -3.21 -0.59 7.23
N ILE A 65 -4.25 -0.73 8.07
CA ILE A 65 -5.19 0.35 8.37
C ILE A 65 -5.21 0.80 9.84
N GLY A 66 -4.47 0.14 10.72
CA GLY A 66 -4.62 0.30 12.16
C GLY A 66 -4.35 1.71 12.70
N ALA A 67 -3.48 2.49 12.03
CA ALA A 67 -3.20 3.88 12.41
C ALA A 67 -3.96 4.91 11.54
N LEU A 68 -4.69 4.49 10.49
CA LEU A 68 -5.35 5.38 9.53
C LEU A 68 -6.22 6.44 10.22
N ALA A 69 -7.19 6.01 11.03
CA ALA A 69 -8.18 6.91 11.62
C ALA A 69 -7.53 7.94 12.55
N GLN A 70 -6.53 7.52 13.33
CA GLN A 70 -5.80 8.41 14.23
C GLN A 70 -4.94 9.39 13.43
N LEU A 71 -4.17 8.92 12.46
CA LEU A 71 -3.27 9.75 11.67
C LEU A 71 -4.06 10.79 10.86
N ALA A 72 -5.17 10.39 10.23
CA ALA A 72 -6.03 11.30 9.47
C ALA A 72 -6.64 12.40 10.36
N GLU A 73 -7.12 12.05 11.56
CA GLU A 73 -7.67 13.03 12.51
C GLU A 73 -6.60 14.02 13.00
N GLU A 74 -5.41 13.53 13.33
CA GLU A 74 -4.33 14.36 13.86
C GLU A 74 -3.69 15.28 12.83
N THR A 75 -3.65 14.87 11.57
CA THR A 75 -2.98 15.61 10.49
C THR A 75 -3.93 16.42 9.62
N GLY A 76 -5.20 16.02 9.55
CA GLY A 76 -6.16 16.58 8.60
C GLY A 76 -5.81 16.30 7.13
N ALA A 77 -4.89 15.36 6.86
CA ALA A 77 -4.44 15.05 5.52
C ALA A 77 -5.55 14.39 4.69
N PRO A 78 -5.66 14.67 3.38
CA PRO A 78 -6.56 13.96 2.47
C PRO A 78 -6.29 12.45 2.48
N VAL A 79 -7.35 11.65 2.36
CA VAL A 79 -7.28 10.18 2.38
C VAL A 79 -7.82 9.61 1.07
N TRP A 80 -7.14 8.62 0.54
CA TRP A 80 -7.55 7.85 -0.64
C TRP A 80 -7.71 6.38 -0.26
N LEU A 81 -8.88 5.81 -0.56
CA LEU A 81 -9.27 4.45 -0.19
C LEU A 81 -9.73 3.64 -1.41
N PRO A 82 -9.44 2.34 -1.47
CA PRO A 82 -10.08 1.43 -2.40
C PRO A 82 -11.60 1.43 -2.21
N ARG A 83 -12.35 1.77 -3.26
CA ARG A 83 -13.82 1.81 -3.23
C ARG A 83 -14.42 0.46 -2.84
N GLY A 84 -13.86 -0.63 -3.37
CA GLY A 84 -14.36 -1.99 -3.15
C GLY A 84 -14.30 -2.48 -1.70
N GLU A 85 -13.54 -1.78 -0.85
CA GLU A 85 -13.30 -2.19 0.54
C GLU A 85 -13.78 -1.17 1.58
N LEU A 86 -14.57 -0.19 1.17
CA LEU A 86 -15.00 0.93 2.02
C LEU A 86 -15.70 0.49 3.32
N ASP A 87 -16.49 -0.59 3.28
CA ASP A 87 -17.20 -1.09 4.46
C ASP A 87 -16.23 -1.60 5.53
N VAL A 88 -15.11 -2.19 5.13
CA VAL A 88 -14.06 -2.64 6.06
C VAL A 88 -13.39 -1.45 6.74
N PHE A 89 -13.04 -0.40 5.99
CA PHE A 89 -12.44 0.81 6.56
C PHE A 89 -13.35 1.47 7.60
N ARG A 90 -14.67 1.48 7.35
CA ARG A 90 -15.65 2.09 8.27
C ARG A 90 -15.92 1.25 9.50
N ARG A 91 -15.94 -0.08 9.35
CA ARG A 91 -16.38 -1.03 10.39
C ARG A 91 -15.40 -2.21 10.50
N PRO A 92 -14.10 -1.97 10.72
CA PRO A 92 -13.10 -3.05 10.69
C PRO A 92 -13.38 -4.15 11.72
N ASN A 93 -13.98 -3.83 12.86
CA ASN A 93 -14.27 -4.81 13.91
C ASN A 93 -15.39 -5.80 13.51
N ASP A 94 -16.24 -5.47 12.53
CA ASP A 94 -17.22 -6.41 11.97
C ASP A 94 -16.52 -7.55 11.21
N PHE A 95 -15.32 -7.30 10.70
CA PHE A 95 -14.51 -8.23 9.91
C PHE A 95 -13.39 -8.88 10.74
N TYR A 96 -12.71 -8.11 11.60
CA TYR A 96 -11.51 -8.54 12.30
C TYR A 96 -11.68 -8.74 13.81
N GLY A 97 -12.83 -8.38 14.40
CA GLY A 97 -13.07 -8.52 15.85
C GLY A 97 -12.94 -9.95 16.35
N GLY A 98 -13.27 -10.95 15.52
CA GLY A 98 -13.09 -12.37 15.82
C GLY A 98 -11.62 -12.83 15.92
N LEU A 99 -10.67 -12.04 15.45
CA LEU A 99 -9.23 -12.29 15.54
C LEU A 99 -8.60 -11.71 16.81
N GLY A 100 -9.40 -11.11 17.70
CA GLY A 100 -8.90 -10.42 18.89
C GLY A 100 -8.22 -9.07 18.58
N VAL A 101 -8.40 -8.55 17.38
CA VAL A 101 -7.93 -7.22 16.97
C VAL A 101 -9.04 -6.22 17.20
N SER A 102 -8.70 -5.08 17.80
CA SER A 102 -9.63 -3.96 17.96
C SER A 102 -9.07 -2.75 17.21
N LEU A 103 -9.80 -2.30 16.20
CA LEU A 103 -9.41 -1.20 15.34
C LEU A 103 -10.41 -0.06 15.43
N ARG A 104 -9.91 1.15 15.27
CA ARG A 104 -10.75 2.32 15.06
C ARG A 104 -11.13 2.40 13.57
N GLY A 105 -12.43 2.39 13.29
CA GLY A 105 -12.93 2.62 11.92
C GLY A 105 -12.66 4.05 11.46
N TYR A 106 -12.50 4.21 10.15
CA TYR A 106 -12.39 5.52 9.52
C TYR A 106 -13.69 5.89 8.82
N ASP A 107 -14.35 6.94 9.30
CA ASP A 107 -15.61 7.47 8.79
C ASP A 107 -15.47 8.92 8.26
N GLY A 108 -14.23 9.43 8.18
CA GLY A 108 -13.92 10.73 7.60
C GLY A 108 -14.14 10.80 6.09
N GLU A 109 -13.96 11.97 5.52
CA GLU A 109 -14.00 12.17 4.08
C GLU A 109 -12.81 11.48 3.39
N ALA A 110 -13.08 10.74 2.31
CA ALA A 110 -12.07 10.09 1.51
C ALA A 110 -12.41 10.13 0.03
N THR A 111 -11.39 10.22 -0.80
CA THR A 111 -11.51 9.97 -2.24
C THR A 111 -11.47 8.46 -2.49
N LEU A 112 -12.51 7.94 -3.12
CA LEU A 112 -12.64 6.52 -3.41
C LEU A 112 -12.10 6.20 -4.80
N LEU A 113 -11.12 5.29 -4.86
CA LEU A 113 -10.41 4.88 -6.07
C LEU A 113 -10.86 3.50 -6.55
N THR A 114 -10.75 3.29 -7.87
CA THR A 114 -11.10 2.02 -8.53
C THR A 114 -9.99 1.47 -9.42
N GLY A 115 -8.89 2.25 -9.57
CA GLY A 115 -7.80 1.99 -10.52
C GLY A 115 -7.98 2.75 -11.84
N GLY A 116 -6.87 3.15 -12.44
CA GLY A 116 -6.82 4.00 -13.64
C GLY A 116 -6.76 5.50 -13.37
N GLU A 117 -6.95 5.92 -12.12
CA GLU A 117 -6.84 7.31 -11.72
C GLU A 117 -5.37 7.73 -11.53
N THR A 118 -5.12 9.05 -11.47
CA THR A 118 -3.89 9.64 -10.95
C THR A 118 -4.24 10.41 -9.68
N VAL A 119 -3.51 10.14 -8.61
CA VAL A 119 -3.63 10.82 -7.31
C VAL A 119 -2.48 11.79 -7.15
N GLU A 120 -2.81 13.05 -6.86
CA GLU A 120 -1.81 14.06 -6.50
C GLU A 120 -1.72 14.16 -4.97
N ALA A 121 -0.61 13.69 -4.39
CA ALA A 121 -0.35 13.76 -2.96
C ALA A 121 1.09 14.20 -2.69
N ALA A 122 1.29 15.14 -1.78
CA ALA A 122 2.62 15.67 -1.41
C ALA A 122 3.46 16.19 -2.60
N GLY A 123 2.82 16.66 -3.68
CA GLY A 123 3.49 17.09 -4.92
C GLY A 123 3.96 15.93 -5.81
N ILE A 124 3.49 14.73 -5.55
CA ILE A 124 3.78 13.51 -6.31
C ILE A 124 2.52 13.05 -7.02
N ALA A 125 2.63 12.76 -8.32
CA ALA A 125 1.57 12.14 -9.12
C ALA A 125 1.72 10.60 -9.06
N PHE A 126 0.79 9.94 -8.37
CA PHE A 126 0.73 8.48 -8.27
C PHE A 126 -0.26 7.93 -9.31
N ALA A 127 0.20 7.12 -10.24
CA ALA A 127 -0.69 6.31 -11.08
C ALA A 127 -1.26 5.17 -10.24
N VAL A 128 -2.56 4.98 -10.29
CA VAL A 128 -3.29 3.97 -9.51
C VAL A 128 -3.65 2.79 -10.41
N THR A 129 -3.30 1.58 -10.02
CA THR A 129 -3.63 0.35 -10.74
C THR A 129 -4.47 -0.55 -9.85
N ALA A 130 -5.62 -1.02 -10.33
CA ALA A 130 -6.38 -2.08 -9.65
C ALA A 130 -5.63 -3.41 -9.79
N VAL A 131 -5.41 -4.07 -8.66
CA VAL A 131 -4.65 -5.32 -8.56
C VAL A 131 -5.34 -6.32 -7.60
N PRO A 132 -6.57 -6.72 -7.92
CA PRO A 132 -7.31 -7.66 -7.07
C PRO A 132 -6.64 -9.03 -6.98
N GLY A 133 -7.12 -9.87 -6.06
CA GLY A 133 -6.70 -11.25 -5.86
C GLY A 133 -6.23 -11.56 -4.46
N HIS A 134 -5.40 -10.71 -3.82
CA HIS A 134 -5.15 -10.78 -2.38
C HIS A 134 -6.35 -10.28 -1.58
N SER A 135 -6.93 -9.17 -2.02
CA SER A 135 -8.22 -8.64 -1.59
C SER A 135 -8.98 -8.06 -2.80
N PRO A 136 -10.32 -7.94 -2.73
CA PRO A 136 -11.14 -7.65 -3.91
C PRO A 136 -10.98 -6.21 -4.44
N GLY A 137 -10.60 -5.27 -3.59
CA GLY A 137 -10.46 -3.86 -3.96
C GLY A 137 -9.00 -3.39 -4.04
N HIS A 138 -8.03 -4.30 -3.97
CA HIS A 138 -6.63 -3.97 -3.84
C HIS A 138 -6.13 -3.02 -4.93
N LEU A 139 -5.37 -2.00 -4.53
CA LEU A 139 -4.74 -0.99 -5.40
C LEU A 139 -3.23 -1.00 -5.24
N ALA A 140 -2.52 -0.73 -6.32
CA ALA A 140 -1.09 -0.39 -6.31
C ALA A 140 -0.90 1.06 -6.75
N TYR A 141 0.13 1.71 -6.21
CA TYR A 141 0.48 3.10 -6.53
C TYR A 141 1.87 3.16 -7.15
N TYR A 142 1.99 3.80 -8.31
CA TYR A 142 3.26 3.94 -9.00
C TYR A 142 3.64 5.41 -9.18
N ALA A 143 4.87 5.77 -8.82
CA ALA A 143 5.46 7.07 -9.10
C ALA A 143 6.98 6.96 -9.25
N ASP A 144 7.54 7.58 -10.28
CA ASP A 144 9.00 7.74 -10.48
C ASP A 144 9.81 6.45 -10.25
N SER A 145 9.43 5.37 -10.93
CA SER A 145 10.04 4.03 -10.82
C SER A 145 9.91 3.34 -9.45
N ASN A 146 8.99 3.79 -8.61
CA ASN A 146 8.64 3.16 -7.34
C ASN A 146 7.19 2.65 -7.42
N LEU A 147 6.99 1.39 -7.08
CA LEU A 147 5.69 0.71 -7.06
C LEU A 147 5.37 0.29 -5.62
N PHE A 148 4.39 0.89 -5.01
CA PHE A 148 3.84 0.50 -3.71
C PHE A 148 2.76 -0.55 -3.96
N SER A 149 3.15 -1.82 -3.86
CA SER A 149 2.32 -2.94 -4.29
C SER A 149 1.38 -3.48 -3.21
N GLY A 150 1.49 -2.99 -1.96
CA GLY A 150 0.81 -3.64 -0.85
C GLY A 150 1.11 -5.13 -0.82
N ASP A 151 0.09 -5.95 -0.66
CA ASP A 151 0.20 -7.40 -0.51
C ASP A 151 -0.03 -8.16 -1.83
N VAL A 152 0.47 -7.63 -2.94
CA VAL A 152 0.42 -8.31 -4.25
C VAL A 152 1.71 -9.06 -4.53
N LEU A 153 2.86 -8.40 -4.46
CA LEU A 153 4.17 -8.95 -4.84
C LEU A 153 5.22 -8.63 -3.79
N PHE A 154 5.90 -9.66 -3.30
CA PHE A 154 6.96 -9.59 -2.30
C PHE A 154 8.28 -10.11 -2.85
N ALA A 155 9.39 -9.82 -2.15
CA ALA A 155 10.68 -10.42 -2.46
C ALA A 155 10.62 -11.95 -2.28
N GLY A 156 10.61 -12.67 -3.40
CA GLY A 156 10.55 -14.14 -3.46
C GLY A 156 9.19 -14.74 -3.07
N SER A 157 8.12 -13.95 -2.95
CA SER A 157 6.79 -14.41 -2.57
C SER A 157 5.69 -13.55 -3.21
N VAL A 158 4.44 -13.89 -2.94
CA VAL A 158 3.25 -13.13 -3.32
C VAL A 158 2.26 -13.10 -2.17
N GLY A 159 1.27 -12.20 -2.23
CA GLY A 159 0.18 -12.14 -1.28
C GLY A 159 -0.59 -13.46 -1.20
N ARG A 160 -1.05 -13.80 0.00
CA ARG A 160 -1.91 -14.98 0.19
C ARG A 160 -3.29 -14.76 -0.41
N THR A 161 -3.91 -15.83 -0.90
CA THR A 161 -5.25 -15.81 -1.50
C THR A 161 -6.22 -16.77 -0.82
N ASP A 162 -5.82 -17.36 0.31
CA ASP A 162 -6.62 -18.30 1.10
C ASP A 162 -7.52 -17.62 2.15
N LEU A 163 -7.52 -16.30 2.21
CA LEU A 163 -8.44 -15.50 3.01
C LEU A 163 -9.76 -15.31 2.27
N PRO A 164 -10.87 -14.96 2.98
CA PRO A 164 -12.13 -14.65 2.34
C PRO A 164 -11.97 -13.60 1.23
N PHE A 165 -12.53 -13.89 0.05
CA PHE A 165 -12.44 -13.06 -1.16
C PHE A 165 -11.07 -13.03 -1.85
N GLY A 166 -10.09 -13.83 -1.41
CA GLY A 166 -8.85 -14.05 -2.14
C GLY A 166 -9.05 -14.93 -3.37
N ASP A 167 -8.33 -14.63 -4.46
CA ASP A 167 -8.37 -15.38 -5.72
C ASP A 167 -6.97 -15.44 -6.33
N TRP A 168 -6.48 -16.66 -6.56
CA TRP A 168 -5.14 -16.91 -7.09
C TRP A 168 -4.99 -16.46 -8.54
N ASP A 169 -5.98 -16.74 -9.37
CA ASP A 169 -5.92 -16.44 -10.80
C ASP A 169 -6.00 -14.90 -11.02
N GLU A 170 -6.83 -14.23 -10.21
CA GLU A 170 -6.88 -12.76 -10.19
C GLU A 170 -5.54 -12.17 -9.73
N LEU A 171 -4.91 -12.71 -8.68
CA LEU A 171 -3.61 -12.24 -8.20
C LEU A 171 -2.53 -12.37 -9.29
N LEU A 172 -2.44 -13.51 -9.96
CA LEU A 172 -1.52 -13.70 -11.07
C LEU A 172 -1.79 -12.75 -12.24
N SER A 173 -3.06 -12.52 -12.57
CA SER A 173 -3.47 -11.55 -13.59
C SER A 173 -3.07 -10.13 -13.21
N SER A 174 -3.22 -9.76 -11.94
CA SER A 174 -2.80 -8.47 -11.39
C SER A 174 -1.29 -8.27 -11.48
N ILE A 175 -0.51 -9.28 -11.12
CA ILE A 175 0.96 -9.23 -11.25
C ILE A 175 1.37 -9.08 -12.72
N ARG A 176 0.70 -9.78 -13.65
CA ARG A 176 0.94 -9.61 -15.10
C ARG A 176 0.62 -8.19 -15.55
N THR A 177 -0.49 -7.62 -15.08
CA THR A 177 -0.86 -6.23 -15.36
C THR A 177 0.23 -5.25 -14.92
N LEU A 178 0.81 -5.42 -13.72
CA LEU A 178 1.93 -4.61 -13.25
C LEU A 178 3.19 -4.79 -14.10
N ALA A 179 3.47 -6.04 -14.50
CA ALA A 179 4.62 -6.36 -15.35
C ALA A 179 4.53 -5.73 -16.73
N ASP A 180 3.34 -5.68 -17.30
CA ASP A 180 3.09 -5.08 -18.63
C ASP A 180 3.08 -3.54 -18.57
N ALA A 181 2.66 -2.97 -17.44
CA ALA A 181 2.52 -1.53 -17.28
C ALA A 181 3.83 -0.82 -16.91
N TYR A 182 4.73 -1.48 -16.17
CA TYR A 182 5.89 -0.83 -15.56
C TYR A 182 7.22 -1.49 -15.95
N PRO A 183 8.32 -0.70 -16.05
CA PRO A 183 9.65 -1.22 -16.40
C PRO A 183 10.16 -2.27 -15.40
N ALA A 184 10.94 -3.24 -15.88
CA ALA A 184 11.56 -4.28 -15.05
C ALA A 184 12.43 -3.73 -13.90
N GLY A 185 13.06 -2.55 -14.08
CA GLY A 185 13.85 -1.88 -13.05
C GLY A 185 13.03 -1.15 -11.97
N THR A 186 11.69 -1.22 -12.02
CA THR A 186 10.81 -0.61 -11.00
C THR A 186 11.07 -1.23 -9.64
N ILE A 187 11.33 -0.38 -8.64
CA ILE A 187 11.50 -0.80 -7.24
C ILE A 187 10.12 -1.12 -6.68
N VAL A 188 9.99 -2.31 -6.09
CA VAL A 188 8.76 -2.77 -5.46
C VAL A 188 8.84 -2.56 -3.94
N HIS A 189 7.95 -1.72 -3.44
CA HIS A 189 7.69 -1.43 -2.04
C HIS A 189 6.47 -2.22 -1.61
N SER A 190 6.70 -3.42 -1.08
CA SER A 190 5.65 -4.36 -0.70
C SER A 190 5.14 -4.13 0.73
N GLY A 191 3.95 -4.65 1.05
CA GLY A 191 3.39 -4.60 2.40
C GLY A 191 4.21 -5.35 3.45
N HIS A 192 4.99 -6.36 3.04
CA HIS A 192 5.84 -7.14 3.94
C HIS A 192 7.19 -7.46 3.31
N GLY A 193 8.21 -7.58 4.18
CA GLY A 193 9.55 -7.98 3.81
C GLY A 193 10.40 -6.86 3.18
N PRO A 194 11.53 -7.24 2.56
CA PRO A 194 12.46 -6.28 1.99
C PRO A 194 12.03 -5.78 0.61
N LEU A 195 12.69 -4.71 0.15
CA LEU A 195 12.57 -4.19 -1.22
C LEU A 195 13.04 -5.22 -2.24
N THR A 196 12.45 -5.16 -3.43
CA THR A 196 12.86 -5.93 -4.59
C THR A 196 12.66 -5.12 -5.88
N THR A 197 12.86 -5.70 -7.03
CA THR A 197 12.49 -5.12 -8.32
C THR A 197 11.49 -5.99 -9.06
N LEU A 198 10.64 -5.37 -9.86
CA LEU A 198 9.66 -6.09 -10.67
C LEU A 198 10.34 -7.14 -11.57
N GLY A 199 11.49 -6.79 -12.17
CA GLY A 199 12.26 -7.72 -13.03
C GLY A 199 12.88 -8.89 -12.27
N ASP A 200 13.41 -8.69 -11.06
CA ASP A 200 13.95 -9.77 -10.26
C ASP A 200 12.86 -10.79 -9.89
N GLU A 201 11.68 -10.30 -9.50
CA GLU A 201 10.56 -11.16 -9.16
C GLU A 201 10.03 -11.92 -10.38
N LEU A 202 9.83 -11.26 -11.51
CA LEU A 202 9.42 -11.94 -12.73
C LEU A 202 10.42 -13.01 -13.16
N ALA A 203 11.72 -12.79 -12.95
CA ALA A 203 12.76 -13.74 -13.31
C ALA A 203 12.90 -14.90 -12.34
N ARG A 204 12.72 -14.70 -11.03
CA ARG A 204 13.18 -15.64 -9.98
C ARG A 204 12.13 -16.07 -8.97
N ASN A 205 11.02 -15.31 -8.83
CA ASN A 205 10.01 -15.62 -7.83
C ASN A 205 9.37 -17.00 -8.12
N PRO A 206 9.42 -17.95 -7.18
CA PRO A 206 8.93 -19.30 -7.42
C PRO A 206 7.42 -19.37 -7.69
N PHE A 207 6.65 -18.42 -7.17
CA PHE A 207 5.20 -18.33 -7.36
C PHE A 207 4.82 -17.82 -8.76
N LEU A 208 5.75 -17.22 -9.49
CA LEU A 208 5.53 -16.66 -10.83
C LEU A 208 6.07 -17.56 -11.96
N ALA A 209 6.30 -18.84 -11.67
CA ALA A 209 6.81 -19.78 -12.68
C ALA A 209 5.91 -19.86 -13.91
N GLU A 210 4.60 -19.79 -13.73
CA GLU A 210 3.61 -19.85 -14.81
C GLU A 210 3.66 -18.64 -15.74
N LEU A 211 4.00 -17.46 -15.21
CA LEU A 211 4.13 -16.24 -16.01
C LEU A 211 5.35 -16.26 -16.95
N ARG A 212 6.34 -17.11 -16.66
CA ARG A 212 7.56 -17.26 -17.49
C ARG A 212 7.40 -18.21 -18.66
N THR A 213 6.34 -19.01 -18.67
CA THR A 213 6.10 -20.05 -19.70
C THR A 213 5.04 -19.67 -20.71
N SER A 214 4.42 -18.49 -20.55
CA SER A 214 3.40 -17.91 -21.43
C SER A 214 4.03 -16.88 -22.33
#